data_d386b8b4b593dd3cea3edd6c37cdd111
#
_entry.id   d386b8b4b593dd3cea3edd6c37cdd111
#
_cell.length_a   1.000
_cell.length_b   1.000
_cell.length_c   1.000
_cell.angle_alpha   90.00
_cell.angle_beta   90.00
_cell.angle_gamma   90.00
#
_symmetry.space_group_name_H-M   'P 1'
#
loop_
_entity.id
_entity.type
_entity.pdbx_description
1 polymer ?
#
loop_
_entity_poly.entity_id
_entity_poly.type
_entity_poly.pdbx_seq_one_letter_code
_entity_poly.pdbx_strand_id
1 'polypeptide(L)'
;MFLISLILTPIVLSEWGIWLGKVQADILINSLFLIIGVGFAEELIFRGWLLEDLKNQFGIKKAIIFQAAIFSVIHIGFDIPLWEMICILTGLFILGILLALIRLIDGDSLWGSIGLHGGLVGIWFLANNGLIEISKEAPKWLVGPGNFTTNPLGGSYGITILLALSLLLGLRYQKTISQKLNKY
;
A
#
# COMPACT_ATOMS: atom_id res chain seq x y z
N MET A 1 -0.40 -8.77 -6.19
CA MET A 1 -1.57 -9.06 -7.07
C MET A 1 -2.87 -9.19 -6.27
N PHE A 2 -2.96 -10.06 -5.26
CA PHE A 2 -4.21 -10.28 -4.50
C PHE A 2 -4.83 -8.99 -3.90
N LEU A 3 -4.03 -8.13 -3.24
CA LEU A 3 -4.55 -6.90 -2.63
C LEU A 3 -5.15 -5.93 -3.65
N ILE A 4 -4.46 -5.71 -4.79
CA ILE A 4 -4.98 -4.83 -5.83
C ILE A 4 -6.28 -5.38 -6.46
N SER A 5 -6.38 -6.71 -6.61
CA SER A 5 -7.61 -7.33 -7.07
C SER A 5 -8.76 -7.11 -6.09
N LEU A 6 -8.54 -7.25 -4.78
CA LEU A 6 -9.56 -6.95 -3.77
C LEU A 6 -10.05 -5.50 -3.85
N ILE A 7 -9.17 -4.56 -4.17
CA ILE A 7 -9.50 -3.14 -4.28
C ILE A 7 -10.26 -2.86 -5.59
N LEU A 8 -9.79 -3.40 -6.72
CA LEU A 8 -10.36 -3.10 -8.03
C LEU A 8 -11.67 -3.85 -8.31
N THR A 9 -11.80 -5.09 -7.85
CA THR A 9 -12.97 -5.93 -8.17
C THR A 9 -14.31 -5.26 -7.82
N PRO A 10 -14.52 -4.71 -6.62
CA PRO A 10 -15.79 -4.06 -6.31
C PRO A 10 -16.03 -2.79 -7.14
N ILE A 11 -14.99 -2.07 -7.56
CA ILE A 11 -15.12 -0.91 -8.43
C ILE A 11 -15.55 -1.33 -9.83
N VAL A 12 -14.94 -2.40 -10.37
CA VAL A 12 -15.20 -2.90 -11.73
C VAL A 12 -16.55 -3.62 -11.83
N LEU A 13 -16.93 -4.39 -10.80
CA LEU A 13 -18.19 -5.15 -10.78
C LEU A 13 -19.40 -4.29 -10.41
N SER A 14 -19.18 -3.09 -9.88
CA SER A 14 -20.22 -2.12 -9.61
C SER A 14 -20.43 -1.21 -10.83
N GLU A 15 -21.55 -0.52 -10.88
CA GLU A 15 -21.84 0.48 -11.92
C GLU A 15 -20.96 1.75 -11.78
N TRP A 16 -20.05 1.79 -10.80
CA TRP A 16 -19.16 2.94 -10.54
C TRP A 16 -17.86 2.91 -11.34
N GLY A 17 -17.53 1.82 -12.01
CA GLY A 17 -16.36 1.70 -12.88
C GLY A 17 -16.75 1.42 -14.33
N ILE A 18 -16.46 2.34 -15.23
CA ILE A 18 -16.69 2.17 -16.67
C ILE A 18 -15.39 1.69 -17.29
N TRP A 19 -15.43 0.53 -17.95
CA TRP A 19 -14.27 0.00 -18.64
C TRP A 19 -13.98 0.79 -19.91
N LEU A 20 -12.82 1.43 -19.99
CA LEU A 20 -12.38 2.22 -21.15
C LEU A 20 -11.52 1.40 -22.11
N GLY A 21 -10.63 0.57 -21.58
CA GLY A 21 -9.69 -0.24 -22.37
C GLY A 21 -8.69 0.59 -23.20
N LYS A 22 -8.44 1.84 -22.83
CA LYS A 22 -7.58 2.79 -23.57
C LYS A 22 -6.17 2.81 -22.99
N VAL A 23 -5.41 1.74 -23.22
CA VAL A 23 -4.02 1.66 -22.77
C VAL A 23 -3.12 2.23 -23.87
N GLN A 24 -2.62 3.45 -23.65
CA GLN A 24 -1.59 4.06 -24.49
C GLN A 24 -0.20 3.62 -24.03
N ALA A 25 0.79 3.71 -24.92
CA ALA A 25 2.15 3.24 -24.63
C ALA A 25 2.83 4.01 -23.48
N ASP A 26 2.57 5.30 -23.36
CA ASP A 26 3.06 6.17 -22.29
C ASP A 26 2.48 5.77 -20.93
N ILE A 27 1.19 5.44 -20.85
CA ILE A 27 0.55 4.95 -19.63
C ILE A 27 1.19 3.63 -19.19
N LEU A 28 1.42 2.73 -20.14
CA LEU A 28 2.05 1.44 -19.85
C LEU A 28 3.49 1.60 -19.36
N ILE A 29 4.27 2.45 -20.05
CA ILE A 29 5.66 2.73 -19.68
C ILE A 29 5.73 3.37 -18.28
N ASN A 30 4.89 4.38 -18.01
CA ASN A 30 4.84 5.02 -16.69
C ASN A 30 4.42 4.02 -15.59
N SER A 31 3.44 3.15 -15.88
CA SER A 31 3.06 2.08 -14.95
C SER A 31 4.23 1.17 -14.61
N LEU A 32 5.01 0.74 -15.60
CA LEU A 32 6.21 -0.09 -15.40
C LEU A 32 7.28 0.65 -14.60
N PHE A 33 7.51 1.93 -14.86
CA PHE A 33 8.42 2.75 -14.06
C PHE A 33 7.98 2.87 -12.61
N LEU A 34 6.68 2.99 -12.35
CA LEU A 34 6.15 3.03 -10.99
C LEU A 34 6.30 1.68 -10.29
N ILE A 35 6.01 0.57 -10.98
CA ILE A 35 6.17 -0.78 -10.42
C ILE A 35 7.63 -1.04 -10.00
N ILE A 36 8.56 -0.79 -10.92
CA ILE A 36 9.97 -1.14 -10.72
C ILE A 36 10.70 -0.03 -9.96
N GLY A 37 10.60 1.23 -10.44
CA GLY A 37 11.37 2.35 -9.91
C GLY A 37 10.92 2.76 -8.52
N VAL A 38 9.65 3.16 -8.38
CA VAL A 38 9.12 3.64 -7.10
C VAL A 38 9.07 2.50 -6.08
N GLY A 39 8.51 1.34 -6.48
CA GLY A 39 8.42 0.18 -5.61
C GLY A 39 9.78 -0.27 -5.08
N PHE A 40 10.82 -0.33 -5.93
CA PHE A 40 12.17 -0.71 -5.52
C PHE A 40 12.84 0.38 -4.67
N ALA A 41 12.83 1.64 -5.13
CA ALA A 41 13.55 2.72 -4.45
C ALA A 41 12.99 2.98 -3.04
N GLU A 42 11.67 3.06 -2.90
CA GLU A 42 11.05 3.30 -1.62
C GLU A 42 11.21 2.11 -0.66
N GLU A 43 11.05 0.88 -1.14
CA GLU A 43 11.26 -0.28 -0.27
C GLU A 43 12.71 -0.42 0.18
N LEU A 44 13.68 -0.08 -0.66
CA LEU A 44 15.08 -0.07 -0.27
C LEU A 44 15.36 0.96 0.85
N ILE A 45 14.77 2.14 0.75
CA ILE A 45 14.93 3.20 1.77
C ILE A 45 14.17 2.83 3.05
N PHE A 46 12.88 2.52 2.98
CA PHE A 46 12.03 2.37 4.16
C PHE A 46 12.17 1.01 4.82
N ARG A 47 12.20 -0.07 4.04
CA ARG A 47 12.26 -1.44 4.58
C ARG A 47 13.68 -1.98 4.55
N GLY A 48 14.52 -1.56 3.60
CA GLY A 48 15.93 -1.91 3.56
C GLY A 48 16.73 -1.22 4.66
N TRP A 49 16.82 0.09 4.60
CA TRP A 49 17.67 0.88 5.47
C TRP A 49 16.98 1.35 6.75
N LEU A 50 15.91 2.14 6.65
CA LEU A 50 15.29 2.81 7.79
C LEU A 50 14.76 1.84 8.84
N LEU A 51 14.06 0.78 8.43
CA LEU A 51 13.53 -0.22 9.35
C LEU A 51 14.66 -0.91 10.11
N GLU A 52 15.78 -1.23 9.46
CA GLU A 52 16.91 -1.90 10.10
C GLU A 52 17.62 -0.99 11.10
N ASP A 53 17.81 0.28 10.73
CA ASP A 53 18.42 1.28 11.62
C ASP A 53 17.55 1.50 12.87
N LEU A 54 16.25 1.71 12.70
CA LEU A 54 15.29 1.85 13.80
C LEU A 54 15.19 0.58 14.67
N LYS A 55 15.28 -0.59 14.05
CA LYS A 55 15.26 -1.88 14.75
C LYS A 55 16.46 -2.01 15.71
N ASN A 56 17.64 -1.59 15.26
CA ASN A 56 18.86 -1.62 16.07
C ASN A 56 18.79 -0.63 17.25
N GLN A 57 18.12 0.51 17.07
CA GLN A 57 18.03 1.54 18.11
C GLN A 57 16.88 1.31 19.11
N PHE A 58 15.71 0.89 18.62
CA PHE A 58 14.46 0.87 19.41
C PHE A 58 13.80 -0.49 19.52
N GLY A 59 14.34 -1.52 18.86
CA GLY A 59 13.75 -2.84 18.75
C GLY A 59 12.62 -2.90 17.72
N ILE A 60 12.32 -4.11 17.24
CA ILE A 60 11.49 -4.35 16.06
C ILE A 60 10.07 -3.78 16.15
N LYS A 61 9.42 -3.84 17.32
CA LYS A 61 8.03 -3.35 17.46
C LYS A 61 7.92 -1.85 17.23
N LYS A 62 8.85 -1.07 17.83
CA LYS A 62 8.89 0.38 17.65
C LYS A 62 9.37 0.75 16.26
N ALA A 63 10.32 0.00 15.69
CA ALA A 63 10.83 0.21 14.35
C ALA A 63 9.72 0.13 13.30
N ILE A 64 8.85 -0.89 13.38
CA ILE A 64 7.70 -1.04 12.46
C ILE A 64 6.80 0.21 12.52
N ILE A 65 6.48 0.69 13.71
CA ILE A 65 5.59 1.85 13.89
C ILE A 65 6.27 3.14 13.39
N PHE A 66 7.52 3.38 13.77
CA PHE A 66 8.22 4.62 13.41
C PHE A 66 8.47 4.71 11.90
N GLN A 67 8.95 3.62 11.26
CA GLN A 67 9.13 3.64 9.82
C GLN A 67 7.81 3.82 9.07
N ALA A 68 6.70 3.22 9.54
CA ALA A 68 5.39 3.39 8.94
C ALA A 68 4.86 4.82 9.09
N ALA A 69 5.12 5.46 10.24
CA ALA A 69 4.77 6.86 10.45
C ALA A 69 5.58 7.79 9.53
N ILE A 70 6.89 7.58 9.43
CA ILE A 70 7.76 8.37 8.53
C ILE A 70 7.33 8.15 7.07
N PHE A 71 7.11 6.90 6.66
CA PHE A 71 6.62 6.56 5.33
C PHE A 71 5.30 7.26 5.00
N SER A 72 4.36 7.30 5.93
CA SER A 72 3.10 8.00 5.74
C SER A 72 3.30 9.51 5.62
N VAL A 73 4.04 10.12 6.55
CA VAL A 73 4.20 11.59 6.64
C VAL A 73 4.91 12.19 5.43
N ILE A 74 5.85 11.50 4.80
CA ILE A 74 6.53 12.01 3.59
C ILE A 74 5.59 12.13 2.39
N HIS A 75 4.41 11.51 2.44
CA HIS A 75 3.39 11.62 1.40
C HIS A 75 2.39 12.76 1.65
N ILE A 76 2.69 13.69 2.56
CA ILE A 76 1.86 14.88 2.77
C ILE A 76 1.82 15.72 1.50
N GLY A 77 0.61 15.95 0.97
CA GLY A 77 0.33 16.89 -0.11
C GLY A 77 -0.36 18.13 0.45
N PHE A 78 0.06 19.30 0.04
CA PHE A 78 -0.50 20.57 0.56
C PHE A 78 -1.71 21.07 -0.24
N ASP A 79 -2.00 20.42 -1.37
CA ASP A 79 -3.05 20.84 -2.31
C ASP A 79 -4.39 20.12 -2.12
N ILE A 80 -4.50 19.29 -1.06
CA ILE A 80 -5.72 18.55 -0.74
C ILE A 80 -6.28 18.92 0.63
N PRO A 81 -7.61 18.85 0.83
CA PRO A 81 -8.25 19.14 2.11
C PRO A 81 -7.69 18.27 3.25
N LEU A 82 -7.57 18.87 4.44
CA LEU A 82 -6.99 18.19 5.62
C LEU A 82 -7.65 16.83 5.92
N TRP A 83 -8.95 16.73 5.78
CA TRP A 83 -9.68 15.49 5.99
C TRP A 83 -9.26 14.39 5.00
N GLU A 84 -9.16 14.72 3.72
CA GLU A 84 -8.70 13.79 2.68
C GLU A 84 -7.27 13.33 2.97
N MET A 85 -6.42 14.27 3.36
CA MET A 85 -5.06 14.00 3.78
C MET A 85 -5.00 12.98 4.93
N ILE A 86 -5.75 13.21 6.01
CA ILE A 86 -5.77 12.31 7.17
C ILE A 86 -6.17 10.89 6.75
N CYS A 87 -7.18 10.75 5.90
CA CYS A 87 -7.61 9.45 5.40
C CYS A 87 -6.51 8.73 4.60
N ILE A 88 -5.86 9.44 3.68
CA ILE A 88 -4.78 8.89 2.86
C ILE A 88 -3.59 8.49 3.75
N LEU A 89 -3.15 9.37 4.65
CA LEU A 89 -2.05 9.09 5.55
C LEU A 89 -2.34 7.90 6.48
N THR A 90 -3.58 7.74 6.91
CA THR A 90 -4.01 6.56 7.68
C THR A 90 -3.82 5.27 6.87
N GLY A 91 -4.28 5.25 5.62
CA GLY A 91 -4.09 4.11 4.72
C GLY A 91 -2.62 3.81 4.47
N LEU A 92 -1.80 4.83 4.20
CA LEU A 92 -0.36 4.70 3.96
C LEU A 92 0.38 4.23 5.22
N PHE A 93 -0.01 4.69 6.40
CA PHE A 93 0.57 4.21 7.66
C PHE A 93 0.34 2.70 7.85
N ILE A 94 -0.89 2.23 7.62
CA ILE A 94 -1.22 0.80 7.74
C ILE A 94 -0.53 -0.01 6.64
N LEU A 95 -0.46 0.51 5.41
CA LEU A 95 0.34 -0.09 4.34
C LEU A 95 1.81 -0.19 4.74
N GLY A 96 2.36 0.84 5.38
CA GLY A 96 3.72 0.86 5.92
C GLY A 96 3.98 -0.29 6.89
N ILE A 97 3.05 -0.56 7.80
CA ILE A 97 3.11 -1.70 8.73
C ILE A 97 3.04 -3.03 7.96
N LEU A 98 2.10 -3.15 7.02
CA LEU A 98 1.91 -4.36 6.22
C LEU A 98 3.19 -4.76 5.47
N LEU A 99 3.81 -3.80 4.79
CA LEU A 99 5.04 -4.01 4.00
C LEU A 99 6.23 -4.41 4.89
N ALA A 100 6.35 -3.80 6.09
CA ALA A 100 7.36 -4.21 7.06
C ALA A 100 7.15 -5.66 7.55
N LEU A 101 5.90 -6.05 7.82
CA LEU A 101 5.57 -7.42 8.23
C LEU A 101 5.87 -8.44 7.12
N ILE A 102 5.58 -8.10 5.85
CA ILE A 102 5.91 -8.95 4.70
C ILE A 102 7.42 -9.21 4.66
N ARG A 103 8.24 -8.16 4.71
CA ARG A 103 9.70 -8.30 4.73
C ARG A 103 10.17 -9.23 5.85
N LEU A 104 9.67 -9.03 7.07
CA LEU A 104 10.08 -9.84 8.23
C LEU A 104 9.67 -11.31 8.13
N ILE A 105 8.52 -11.60 7.51
CA ILE A 105 8.03 -12.96 7.28
C ILE A 105 8.82 -13.65 6.17
N ASP A 106 9.23 -12.89 5.14
CA ASP A 106 10.05 -13.37 4.01
C ASP A 106 11.54 -13.51 4.35
N GLY A 107 11.89 -13.55 5.64
CA GLY A 107 13.29 -13.73 6.08
C GLY A 107 14.17 -12.53 5.75
N ASP A 108 13.65 -11.33 5.95
CA ASP A 108 14.27 -10.03 5.67
C ASP A 108 14.50 -9.75 4.17
N SER A 109 13.86 -10.49 3.27
CA SER A 109 13.82 -10.23 1.83
C SER A 109 12.93 -9.02 1.51
N LEU A 110 13.36 -8.19 0.55
CA LEU A 110 12.59 -7.03 0.08
C LEU A 110 11.63 -7.37 -1.08
N TRP A 111 11.78 -8.53 -1.74
CA TRP A 111 11.03 -8.80 -2.97
C TRP A 111 9.52 -8.85 -2.77
N GLY A 112 9.05 -9.39 -1.63
CA GLY A 112 7.63 -9.42 -1.31
C GLY A 112 7.04 -8.02 -1.14
N SER A 113 7.73 -7.14 -0.41
CA SER A 113 7.29 -5.75 -0.21
C SER A 113 7.43 -4.91 -1.49
N ILE A 114 8.51 -5.06 -2.27
CA ILE A 114 8.70 -4.41 -3.58
C ILE A 114 7.55 -4.78 -4.53
N GLY A 115 7.27 -6.08 -4.65
CA GLY A 115 6.21 -6.57 -5.54
C GLY A 115 4.82 -6.12 -5.14
N LEU A 116 4.52 -6.05 -3.83
CA LEU A 116 3.23 -5.54 -3.35
C LEU A 116 3.12 -4.04 -3.53
N HIS A 117 4.10 -3.27 -3.07
CA HIS A 117 4.08 -1.81 -3.14
C HIS A 117 4.10 -1.30 -4.58
N GLY A 118 5.10 -1.71 -5.36
CA GLY A 118 5.18 -1.34 -6.77
C GLY A 118 3.96 -1.77 -7.57
N GLY A 119 3.47 -3.01 -7.32
CA GLY A 119 2.24 -3.49 -7.94
C GLY A 119 1.01 -2.65 -7.59
N LEU A 120 0.84 -2.23 -6.33
CA LEU A 120 -0.25 -1.33 -5.93
C LEU A 120 -0.18 -0.01 -6.67
N VAL A 121 0.98 0.65 -6.66
CA VAL A 121 1.14 1.98 -7.26
C VAL A 121 1.00 1.92 -8.79
N GLY A 122 1.74 1.02 -9.45
CA GLY A 122 1.76 0.98 -10.91
C GLY A 122 0.48 0.41 -11.52
N ILE A 123 -0.11 -0.65 -10.93
CA ILE A 123 -1.38 -1.19 -11.46
C ILE A 123 -2.54 -0.24 -11.18
N TRP A 124 -2.55 0.43 -10.02
CA TRP A 124 -3.53 1.49 -9.77
C TRP A 124 -3.40 2.62 -10.78
N PHE A 125 -2.17 3.08 -11.06
CA PHE A 125 -1.91 4.09 -12.08
C PHE A 125 -2.44 3.66 -13.46
N LEU A 126 -2.14 2.44 -13.89
CA LEU A 126 -2.63 1.88 -15.15
C LEU A 126 -4.16 1.80 -15.18
N ALA A 127 -4.77 1.32 -14.10
CA ALA A 127 -6.22 1.20 -13.99
C ALA A 127 -6.90 2.56 -14.11
N ASN A 128 -6.46 3.52 -13.32
CA ASN A 128 -7.11 4.84 -13.21
C ASN A 128 -6.86 5.77 -14.41
N ASN A 129 -5.79 5.54 -15.17
CA ASN A 129 -5.44 6.41 -16.32
C ASN A 129 -5.74 5.76 -17.68
N GLY A 130 -5.97 4.44 -17.75
CA GLY A 130 -6.13 3.76 -19.03
C GLY A 130 -7.26 2.75 -19.10
N LEU A 131 -7.56 2.07 -18.01
CA LEU A 131 -8.50 0.94 -18.07
C LEU A 131 -9.90 1.28 -17.58
N ILE A 132 -10.02 2.13 -16.55
CA ILE A 132 -11.27 2.36 -15.84
C ILE A 132 -11.49 3.85 -15.63
N GLU A 133 -12.66 4.34 -15.98
CA GLU A 133 -13.15 5.64 -15.52
C GLU A 133 -14.02 5.43 -14.28
N ILE A 134 -13.63 6.03 -13.17
CA ILE A 134 -14.39 5.94 -11.93
C ILE A 134 -15.44 7.05 -11.92
N SER A 135 -16.71 6.66 -11.74
CA SER A 135 -17.83 7.60 -11.65
C SER A 135 -17.62 8.59 -10.49
N LYS A 136 -18.00 9.85 -10.70
CA LYS A 136 -18.01 10.87 -9.64
C LYS A 136 -18.99 10.55 -8.50
N GLU A 137 -19.99 9.72 -8.80
CA GLU A 137 -20.99 9.24 -7.83
C GLU A 137 -20.48 8.02 -7.02
N ALA A 138 -19.28 7.51 -7.33
CA ALA A 138 -18.72 6.38 -6.60
C ALA A 138 -18.56 6.71 -5.11
N PRO A 139 -18.96 5.80 -4.20
CA PRO A 139 -18.99 6.09 -2.79
C PRO A 139 -17.54 6.25 -2.24
N LYS A 140 -17.30 7.31 -1.49
CA LYS A 140 -16.00 7.66 -0.93
C LYS A 140 -15.41 6.57 -0.02
N TRP A 141 -16.26 5.78 0.63
CA TRP A 141 -15.80 4.65 1.43
C TRP A 141 -15.09 3.57 0.60
N LEU A 142 -15.39 3.47 -0.70
CA LEU A 142 -14.80 2.48 -1.61
C LEU A 142 -13.58 3.06 -2.36
N VAL A 143 -13.77 4.22 -3.00
CA VAL A 143 -12.76 4.81 -3.91
C VAL A 143 -11.82 5.78 -3.19
N GLY A 144 -12.02 6.02 -1.92
CA GLY A 144 -11.26 6.98 -1.13
C GLY A 144 -11.83 8.39 -1.16
N PRO A 145 -11.41 9.23 -0.20
CA PRO A 145 -11.81 10.64 -0.17
C PRO A 145 -11.16 11.37 -1.35
N GLY A 146 -11.82 12.39 -1.83
CA GLY A 146 -11.36 13.21 -2.94
C GLY A 146 -12.40 13.32 -4.04
N ASN A 147 -12.41 14.48 -4.70
CA ASN A 147 -13.34 14.76 -5.79
C ASN A 147 -12.66 14.60 -7.16
N PHE A 148 -11.34 14.76 -7.22
CA PHE A 148 -10.57 14.76 -8.46
C PHE A 148 -9.55 13.62 -8.53
N THR A 149 -9.06 13.15 -7.39
CA THR A 149 -8.10 12.05 -7.31
C THR A 149 -8.64 10.99 -6.35
N THR A 150 -8.94 9.82 -6.89
CA THR A 150 -9.37 8.68 -6.08
C THR A 150 -8.14 7.94 -5.56
N ASN A 151 -8.11 7.66 -4.26
CA ASN A 151 -7.10 6.79 -3.64
C ASN A 151 -7.79 5.79 -2.72
N PRO A 152 -8.06 4.57 -3.19
CA PRO A 152 -8.79 3.56 -2.41
C PRO A 152 -8.15 3.18 -1.08
N LEU A 153 -6.83 3.42 -0.93
CA LEU A 153 -6.15 3.17 0.36
C LEU A 153 -6.62 4.12 1.46
N GLY A 154 -7.13 5.31 1.09
CA GLY A 154 -7.75 6.25 2.03
C GLY A 154 -9.24 6.00 2.25
N GLY A 155 -9.87 5.09 1.51
CA GLY A 155 -11.27 4.69 1.74
C GLY A 155 -11.39 3.73 2.91
N SER A 156 -12.53 3.75 3.63
CA SER A 156 -12.72 2.84 4.77
C SER A 156 -12.67 1.36 4.37
N TYR A 157 -13.07 1.02 3.15
CA TYR A 157 -12.92 -0.32 2.59
C TYR A 157 -11.45 -0.73 2.47
N GLY A 158 -10.61 0.09 1.83
CA GLY A 158 -9.17 -0.17 1.68
C GLY A 158 -8.46 -0.23 3.03
N ILE A 159 -8.77 0.70 3.94
CA ILE A 159 -8.25 0.72 5.32
C ILE A 159 -8.59 -0.59 6.04
N THR A 160 -9.84 -1.06 5.93
CA THR A 160 -10.28 -2.31 6.58
C THR A 160 -9.52 -3.52 6.05
N ILE A 161 -9.32 -3.62 4.73
CA ILE A 161 -8.53 -4.70 4.13
C ILE A 161 -7.08 -4.65 4.61
N LEU A 162 -6.45 -3.47 4.60
CA LEU A 162 -5.07 -3.30 5.06
C LEU A 162 -4.91 -3.67 6.53
N LEU A 163 -5.86 -3.28 7.39
CA LEU A 163 -5.88 -3.66 8.81
C LEU A 163 -6.01 -5.17 8.98
N ALA A 164 -6.96 -5.80 8.29
CA ALA A 164 -7.16 -7.24 8.37
C ALA A 164 -5.91 -8.02 7.95
N LEU A 165 -5.28 -7.63 6.83
CA LEU A 165 -4.04 -8.26 6.36
C LEU A 165 -2.88 -8.00 7.32
N SER A 166 -2.74 -6.80 7.87
CA SER A 166 -1.69 -6.47 8.83
C SER A 166 -1.85 -7.28 10.12
N LEU A 167 -3.07 -7.47 10.61
CA LEU A 167 -3.34 -8.32 11.77
C LEU A 167 -3.00 -9.78 11.50
N LEU A 168 -3.45 -10.33 10.37
CA LEU A 168 -3.16 -11.72 9.98
C LEU A 168 -1.65 -11.98 9.86
N LEU A 169 -0.92 -11.08 9.21
CA LEU A 169 0.53 -11.21 9.09
C LEU A 169 1.24 -10.96 10.42
N GLY A 170 0.76 -10.05 11.26
CA GLY A 170 1.27 -9.84 12.61
C GLY A 170 1.18 -11.12 13.47
N LEU A 171 0.04 -11.79 13.44
CA LEU A 171 -0.17 -13.08 14.13
C LEU A 171 0.75 -14.17 13.58
N ARG A 172 0.90 -14.26 12.26
CA ARG A 172 1.82 -15.19 11.60
C ARG A 172 3.27 -14.93 12.01
N TYR A 173 3.70 -13.69 12.04
CA TYR A 173 5.04 -13.30 12.45
C TYR A 173 5.33 -13.70 13.90
N GLN A 174 4.40 -13.42 14.83
CA GLN A 174 4.52 -13.83 16.24
C GLN A 174 4.67 -15.34 16.39
N LYS A 175 3.85 -16.11 15.66
CA LYS A 175 3.91 -17.58 15.67
C LYS A 175 5.28 -18.09 15.15
N THR A 176 5.80 -17.48 14.10
CA THR A 176 7.12 -17.84 13.54
C THR A 176 8.25 -17.60 14.54
N ILE A 177 8.23 -16.48 15.27
CA ILE A 177 9.22 -16.18 16.32
C ILE A 177 9.11 -17.19 17.46
N SER A 178 7.90 -17.43 17.97
CA SER A 178 7.68 -18.39 19.06
C SER A 178 8.18 -19.81 18.72
N GLN A 179 7.96 -20.24 17.48
CA GLN A 179 8.47 -21.55 17.01
C GLN A 179 9.99 -21.61 16.91
N LYS A 180 10.65 -20.49 16.57
CA LYS A 180 12.12 -20.44 16.56
C LYS A 180 12.70 -20.48 17.98
N LEU A 181 12.08 -19.80 18.94
CA LEU A 181 12.53 -19.77 20.34
C LEU A 181 12.36 -21.12 21.04
N ASN A 182 11.34 -21.90 20.68
CA ASN A 182 11.09 -23.22 21.28
C ASN A 182 11.96 -24.35 20.70
N LYS A 183 12.80 -24.06 19.71
CA LYS A 183 13.72 -25.06 19.12
C LYS A 183 15.12 -25.02 19.72
N TYR A 184 15.38 -24.07 20.59
CA TYR A 184 16.64 -23.90 21.34
C TYR A 184 16.37 -23.99 22.84
#